data_594d53b1fe98f57ffb14ae85565a2faa
#
_entry.id   594d53b1fe98f57ffb14ae85565a2faa
#
_cell.length_a   1.000
_cell.length_b   1.000
_cell.length_c   1.000
_cell.angle_alpha   90.00
_cell.angle_beta   90.00
_cell.angle_gamma   90.00
#
_symmetry.space_group_name_H-M   'P 1'
#
loop_
_entity.id
_entity.type
_entity.pdbx_description
1 polymer ?
#
loop_
_entity_poly.entity_id
_entity_poly.type
_entity_poly.pdbx_seq_one_letter_code
_entity_poly.pdbx_strand_id
1 'polypeptide(L)'
;MNPDVIVIGAGFAGLSAASALAERSVRVLVLEARPTLGGRATAFTDPATGERVDNGQHVMFGCYHETFQFLRRIGTDSHVLVQRQLTVDTIDRAGRRSRLKCPVLPSPLHLLAGVLTWDALGWRDRLAALRIGRAIMEVPRRLKPALYTSATSTRWGGAGASGRASSSAGAAERTHRNGRLDGLRRAGTVERTRRAEQQLETVTVREWLKAHGQTPRLIELLWEPLAVAALNQPIDIAAATTFVAVLAQVFGRDPRSASLALPLKPLDELYALPARRYLEQRGGAVETGAVARIDVSADAPNVMVGGRPLRARAVICAVPWYALAEVFPDRPAALSAVLDAAAQTAASPIVTVNLWFDRVVTDQMFIGLPGRTMQWVFDKRTVFGEQASHLSLVSSGAASVVGRSNQELIDLAVHEVRDALPVARSAVMTRGVVVREKRATFSVAPGQPPRPSIETPVPGLFLAGDWIDTGLPATIEGAVVSGHRAATAVMDVVR
;
A
#
# COMPACT_ATOMS: atom_id res chain seq x y z
N MET A 1 13.13 -31.02 -4.67
CA MET A 1 13.70 -30.15 -3.61
C MET A 1 12.92 -30.42 -2.34
N ASN A 2 13.58 -30.55 -1.17
CA ASN A 2 12.89 -30.51 0.13
C ASN A 2 12.97 -29.09 0.68
N PRO A 3 11.94 -28.26 0.55
CA PRO A 3 11.96 -26.88 1.06
C PRO A 3 11.86 -26.88 2.59
N ASP A 4 12.51 -25.90 3.23
CA ASP A 4 12.33 -25.64 4.65
C ASP A 4 11.01 -24.87 4.88
N VAL A 5 10.63 -24.00 3.93
CA VAL A 5 9.43 -23.19 3.94
C VAL A 5 8.73 -23.22 2.58
N ILE A 6 7.40 -23.38 2.59
CA ILE A 6 6.56 -23.18 1.41
C ILE A 6 5.82 -21.85 1.56
N VAL A 7 5.85 -21.02 0.49
CA VAL A 7 5.10 -19.76 0.39
C VAL A 7 4.04 -19.92 -0.70
N ILE A 8 2.78 -19.70 -0.38
CA ILE A 8 1.65 -19.80 -1.32
C ILE A 8 1.20 -18.40 -1.72
N GLY A 9 1.40 -18.08 -3.01
CA GLY A 9 1.14 -16.77 -3.61
C GLY A 9 2.41 -15.99 -3.91
N ALA A 10 2.58 -15.58 -5.18
CA ALA A 10 3.73 -14.83 -5.68
C ALA A 10 3.41 -13.34 -5.94
N GLY A 11 2.63 -12.71 -5.06
CA GLY A 11 2.48 -11.26 -4.98
C GLY A 11 3.55 -10.60 -4.10
N PHE A 12 3.42 -9.29 -3.84
CA PHE A 12 4.36 -8.54 -2.99
C PHE A 12 4.60 -9.20 -1.62
N ALA A 13 3.57 -9.65 -0.94
CA ALA A 13 3.68 -10.28 0.38
C ALA A 13 4.48 -11.58 0.33
N GLY A 14 4.12 -12.49 -0.58
CA GLY A 14 4.80 -13.79 -0.68
C GLY A 14 6.24 -13.67 -1.16
N LEU A 15 6.49 -12.84 -2.19
CA LEU A 15 7.84 -12.67 -2.73
C LEU A 15 8.77 -11.90 -1.78
N SER A 16 8.25 -10.94 -1.01
CA SER A 16 9.04 -10.27 0.02
C SER A 16 9.38 -11.19 1.19
N ALA A 17 8.43 -12.04 1.63
CA ALA A 17 8.68 -13.06 2.64
C ALA A 17 9.72 -14.07 2.16
N ALA A 18 9.53 -14.62 0.97
CA ALA A 18 10.43 -15.61 0.39
C ALA A 18 11.85 -15.07 0.24
N SER A 19 12.01 -13.85 -0.30
CA SER A 19 13.32 -13.22 -0.46
C SER A 19 14.02 -12.92 0.88
N ALA A 20 13.25 -12.54 1.92
CA ALA A 20 13.79 -12.32 3.25
C ALA A 20 14.26 -13.62 3.93
N LEU A 21 13.60 -14.74 3.67
CA LEU A 21 14.01 -16.07 4.12
C LEU A 21 15.23 -16.56 3.34
N ALA A 22 15.24 -16.41 2.02
CA ALA A 22 16.36 -16.82 1.18
C ALA A 22 17.66 -16.04 1.49
N GLU A 23 17.56 -14.76 1.88
CA GLU A 23 18.68 -13.96 2.39
C GLU A 23 19.34 -14.59 3.63
N ARG A 24 18.55 -15.34 4.42
CA ARG A 24 18.98 -16.07 5.63
C ARG A 24 19.29 -17.55 5.36
N SER A 25 19.52 -17.91 4.08
CA SER A 25 19.86 -19.28 3.64
C SER A 25 18.78 -20.34 3.90
N VAL A 26 17.52 -19.93 4.06
CA VAL A 26 16.38 -20.85 4.16
C VAL A 26 15.97 -21.26 2.74
N ARG A 27 15.77 -22.58 2.52
CA ARG A 27 15.32 -23.11 1.23
C ARG A 27 13.80 -22.89 1.08
N VAL A 28 13.40 -22.00 0.17
CA VAL A 28 12.02 -21.60 -0.03
C VAL A 28 11.50 -22.12 -1.36
N LEU A 29 10.29 -22.71 -1.32
CA LEU A 29 9.48 -22.99 -2.50
C LEU A 29 8.30 -22.02 -2.53
N VAL A 30 8.17 -21.22 -3.59
CA VAL A 30 7.02 -20.36 -3.83
C VAL A 30 6.08 -21.05 -4.81
N LEU A 31 4.81 -21.13 -4.47
CA LEU A 31 3.74 -21.72 -5.29
C LEU A 31 2.78 -20.61 -5.72
N GLU A 32 2.60 -20.43 -7.03
CA GLU A 32 1.67 -19.45 -7.61
C GLU A 32 0.64 -20.16 -8.49
N ALA A 33 -0.64 -19.94 -8.22
CA ALA A 33 -1.73 -20.57 -8.95
C ALA A 33 -1.86 -20.11 -10.41
N ARG A 34 -1.48 -18.84 -10.69
CA ARG A 34 -1.52 -18.26 -12.04
C ARG A 34 -0.26 -18.63 -12.83
N PRO A 35 -0.32 -18.58 -14.18
CA PRO A 35 0.89 -18.76 -15.00
C PRO A 35 1.85 -17.58 -14.91
N THR A 36 1.39 -16.42 -14.40
CA THR A 36 2.16 -15.19 -14.27
C THR A 36 2.35 -14.81 -12.81
N LEU A 37 3.49 -14.20 -12.48
CA LEU A 37 3.81 -13.70 -11.16
C LEU A 37 3.22 -12.29 -10.93
N GLY A 38 3.21 -11.86 -9.67
CA GLY A 38 2.88 -10.49 -9.29
C GLY A 38 1.48 -10.30 -8.71
N GLY A 39 0.62 -11.32 -8.75
CA GLY A 39 -0.71 -11.26 -8.16
C GLY A 39 -1.56 -10.13 -8.74
N ARG A 40 -2.07 -9.21 -7.89
CA ARG A 40 -2.84 -8.03 -8.31
C ARG A 40 -1.98 -6.89 -8.85
N ALA A 41 -0.70 -6.85 -8.51
CA ALA A 41 0.26 -5.83 -8.96
C ALA A 41 1.18 -6.43 -10.05
N THR A 42 0.66 -6.55 -11.25
CA THR A 42 1.31 -7.16 -12.41
C THR A 42 1.09 -6.33 -13.67
N ALA A 43 1.74 -6.71 -14.76
CA ALA A 43 1.56 -6.11 -16.07
C ALA A 43 1.37 -7.19 -17.14
N PHE A 44 0.79 -6.80 -18.27
CA PHE A 44 0.65 -7.65 -19.44
C PHE A 44 1.05 -6.89 -20.69
N THR A 45 1.31 -7.60 -21.78
CA THR A 45 1.55 -6.98 -23.09
C THR A 45 0.23 -6.84 -23.83
N ASP A 46 -0.09 -5.63 -24.28
CA ASP A 46 -1.25 -5.43 -25.16
C ASP A 46 -0.95 -6.04 -26.56
N PRO A 47 -1.78 -6.99 -27.03
CA PRO A 47 -1.46 -7.75 -28.24
C PRO A 47 -1.51 -6.90 -29.51
N ALA A 48 -2.20 -5.76 -29.50
CA ALA A 48 -2.33 -4.90 -30.68
C ALA A 48 -1.20 -3.88 -30.80
N THR A 49 -0.68 -3.36 -29.68
CA THR A 49 0.39 -2.36 -29.69
C THR A 49 1.77 -2.95 -29.37
N GLY A 50 1.82 -4.11 -28.73
CA GLY A 50 3.05 -4.71 -28.19
C GLY A 50 3.57 -4.01 -26.94
N GLU A 51 2.89 -2.96 -26.45
CA GLU A 51 3.30 -2.19 -25.29
C GLU A 51 2.86 -2.82 -23.97
N ARG A 52 3.56 -2.43 -22.90
CA ARG A 52 3.29 -2.94 -21.56
C ARG A 52 2.18 -2.13 -20.86
N VAL A 53 1.21 -2.83 -20.33
CA VAL A 53 0.06 -2.28 -19.60
C VAL A 53 0.06 -2.84 -18.19
N ASP A 54 0.18 -1.97 -17.19
CA ASP A 54 0.00 -2.38 -15.79
C ASP A 54 -1.47 -2.68 -15.50
N ASN A 55 -1.70 -3.63 -14.59
CA ASN A 55 -3.04 -3.92 -14.05
C ASN A 55 -3.64 -2.74 -13.25
N GLY A 56 -2.99 -1.62 -13.25
CA GLY A 56 -3.28 -0.37 -12.57
C GLY A 56 -1.99 0.38 -12.33
N GLN A 57 -2.00 1.70 -12.50
CA GLN A 57 -0.83 2.51 -12.21
C GLN A 57 -0.63 2.58 -10.70
N HIS A 58 0.51 2.14 -10.22
CA HIS A 58 0.86 2.19 -8.82
C HIS A 58 1.77 3.38 -8.53
N VAL A 59 1.47 4.09 -7.45
CA VAL A 59 2.28 5.16 -6.88
C VAL A 59 2.57 4.78 -5.44
N MET A 60 3.81 4.96 -5.02
CA MET A 60 4.26 4.72 -3.65
C MET A 60 4.56 6.05 -2.96
N PHE A 61 4.64 6.02 -1.64
CA PHE A 61 5.15 7.15 -0.85
C PHE A 61 6.57 6.89 -0.38
N GLY A 62 7.31 7.95 -0.13
CA GLY A 62 8.67 7.87 0.42
C GLY A 62 8.75 7.19 1.80
N CYS A 63 7.62 7.08 2.51
CA CYS A 63 7.51 6.35 3.77
C CYS A 63 7.36 4.83 3.60
N TYR A 64 7.39 4.27 2.37
CA TYR A 64 7.30 2.83 2.11
C TYR A 64 8.65 2.14 2.36
N HIS A 65 9.11 2.15 3.60
CA HIS A 65 10.46 1.71 3.97
C HIS A 65 10.71 0.23 3.71
N GLU A 66 9.75 -0.64 4.03
CA GLU A 66 9.87 -2.09 3.83
C GLU A 66 9.83 -2.44 2.35
N THR A 67 9.02 -1.73 1.55
CA THR A 67 9.00 -1.89 0.10
C THR A 67 10.35 -1.53 -0.52
N PHE A 68 10.94 -0.38 -0.15
CA PHE A 68 12.27 -0.01 -0.63
C PHE A 68 13.36 -0.97 -0.14
N GLN A 69 13.23 -1.53 1.06
CA GLN A 69 14.15 -2.56 1.54
C GLN A 69 14.05 -3.84 0.70
N PHE A 70 12.83 -4.27 0.38
CA PHE A 70 12.59 -5.40 -0.52
C PHE A 70 13.18 -5.15 -1.91
N LEU A 71 12.91 -4.00 -2.54
CA LEU A 71 13.44 -3.66 -3.84
C LEU A 71 14.99 -3.61 -3.86
N ARG A 72 15.61 -3.06 -2.82
CA ARG A 72 17.07 -3.09 -2.66
C ARG A 72 17.61 -4.53 -2.57
N ARG A 73 16.94 -5.39 -1.80
CA ARG A 73 17.31 -6.81 -1.67
C ARG A 73 17.34 -7.51 -3.01
N ILE A 74 16.37 -7.26 -3.88
CA ILE A 74 16.29 -7.87 -5.21
C ILE A 74 17.00 -7.04 -6.32
N GLY A 75 17.64 -5.91 -5.97
CA GLY A 75 18.48 -5.10 -6.87
C GLY A 75 17.70 -4.20 -7.84
N THR A 76 16.51 -3.74 -7.49
CA THR A 76 15.63 -2.96 -8.40
C THR A 76 15.17 -1.60 -7.87
N ASP A 77 15.69 -1.17 -6.74
CA ASP A 77 15.32 0.13 -6.15
C ASP A 77 15.68 1.33 -7.03
N SER A 78 16.69 1.20 -7.90
CA SER A 78 17.01 2.22 -8.92
C SER A 78 15.95 2.39 -10.02
N HIS A 79 15.03 1.44 -10.16
CA HIS A 79 13.89 1.51 -11.08
C HIS A 79 12.68 2.25 -10.49
N VAL A 80 12.85 2.96 -9.37
CA VAL A 80 11.83 3.80 -8.76
C VAL A 80 12.30 5.23 -8.69
N LEU A 81 11.56 6.14 -9.32
CA LEU A 81 11.79 7.57 -9.21
C LEU A 81 11.14 8.11 -7.94
N VAL A 82 11.95 8.41 -6.92
CA VAL A 82 11.48 9.10 -5.72
C VAL A 82 11.65 10.61 -5.91
N GLN A 83 10.57 11.36 -5.82
CA GLN A 83 10.63 12.83 -5.90
C GLN A 83 11.52 13.39 -4.78
N ARG A 84 12.38 14.36 -5.10
CA ARG A 84 13.18 15.06 -4.08
C ARG A 84 12.34 15.90 -3.12
N GLN A 85 11.20 16.38 -3.61
CA GLN A 85 10.20 17.15 -2.87
C GLN A 85 8.83 16.81 -3.44
N LEU A 86 7.81 16.76 -2.59
CA LEU A 86 6.45 16.52 -3.04
C LEU A 86 6.03 17.60 -4.05
N THR A 87 5.71 17.17 -5.27
CA THR A 87 5.19 18.02 -6.33
C THR A 87 4.04 17.32 -7.01
N VAL A 88 2.88 17.98 -7.09
CA VAL A 88 1.67 17.45 -7.72
C VAL A 88 1.05 18.52 -8.59
N ASP A 89 0.98 18.26 -9.89
CA ASP A 89 0.23 19.07 -10.83
C ASP A 89 -1.22 18.62 -10.87
N THR A 90 -2.15 19.55 -10.84
CA THR A 90 -3.59 19.28 -10.90
C THR A 90 -4.29 20.17 -11.91
N ILE A 91 -5.38 19.64 -12.48
CA ILE A 91 -6.32 20.40 -13.34
C ILE A 91 -7.71 20.19 -12.76
N ASP A 92 -8.31 21.25 -12.21
CA ASP A 92 -9.64 21.19 -11.63
C ASP A 92 -10.74 21.10 -12.70
N ARG A 93 -12.00 20.95 -12.29
CA ARG A 93 -13.15 20.87 -13.20
C ARG A 93 -13.36 22.14 -14.05
N ALA A 94 -12.87 23.29 -13.58
CA ALA A 94 -12.92 24.53 -14.34
C ALA A 94 -11.75 24.67 -15.33
N GLY A 95 -10.90 23.64 -15.47
CA GLY A 95 -9.72 23.63 -16.35
C GLY A 95 -8.56 24.46 -15.79
N ARG A 96 -8.60 24.91 -14.53
CA ARG A 96 -7.50 25.67 -13.93
C ARG A 96 -6.37 24.72 -13.53
N ARG A 97 -5.18 24.99 -14.04
CA ARG A 97 -3.95 24.30 -13.66
C ARG A 97 -3.40 24.90 -12.39
N SER A 98 -2.97 24.05 -11.47
CA SER A 98 -2.27 24.47 -10.26
C SER A 98 -1.21 23.45 -9.88
N ARG A 99 -0.20 23.88 -9.13
CA ARG A 99 0.90 23.03 -8.68
C ARG A 99 1.09 23.13 -7.18
N LEU A 100 0.83 22.04 -6.48
CA LEU A 100 1.28 21.89 -5.10
C LEU A 100 2.77 21.53 -5.12
N LYS A 101 3.62 22.38 -4.55
CA LYS A 101 5.06 22.15 -4.43
C LYS A 101 5.50 22.40 -2.99
N CYS A 102 5.98 21.36 -2.32
CA CYS A 102 6.46 21.47 -0.95
C CYS A 102 7.96 21.76 -0.96
N PRO A 103 8.44 22.89 -0.39
CA PRO A 103 9.85 23.21 -0.34
C PRO A 103 10.64 22.23 0.51
N VAL A 104 11.97 22.19 0.34
CA VAL A 104 12.86 21.35 1.14
C VAL A 104 13.04 21.98 2.51
N LEU A 105 12.12 21.68 3.42
CA LEU A 105 12.12 22.14 4.83
C LEU A 105 11.95 20.92 5.74
N PRO A 106 12.36 21.00 7.02
CA PRO A 106 12.06 19.94 7.99
C PRO A 106 10.56 19.65 8.11
N SER A 107 10.21 18.37 8.32
CA SER A 107 8.83 17.98 8.58
C SER A 107 8.34 18.55 9.93
N PRO A 108 7.08 19.06 10.02
CA PRO A 108 6.05 19.14 8.99
C PRO A 108 6.04 20.45 8.19
N LEU A 109 7.03 21.34 8.39
CA LEU A 109 7.06 22.71 7.83
C LEU A 109 7.02 22.72 6.28
N HIS A 110 7.61 21.71 5.63
CA HIS A 110 7.58 21.59 4.16
C HIS A 110 6.15 21.47 3.61
N LEU A 111 5.30 20.63 4.23
CA LEU A 111 3.91 20.45 3.81
C LEU A 111 3.08 21.70 4.09
N LEU A 112 3.30 22.29 5.26
CA LEU A 112 2.65 23.54 5.64
C LEU A 112 2.98 24.65 4.66
N ALA A 113 4.25 24.86 4.35
CA ALA A 113 4.69 25.87 3.39
C ALA A 113 4.13 25.59 1.99
N GLY A 114 4.10 24.31 1.55
CA GLY A 114 3.50 23.93 0.28
C GLY A 114 2.04 24.32 0.19
N VAL A 115 1.23 24.00 1.22
CA VAL A 115 -0.20 24.36 1.25
C VAL A 115 -0.41 25.86 1.33
N LEU A 116 0.37 26.58 2.13
CA LEU A 116 0.25 28.05 2.28
C LEU A 116 0.63 28.80 1.01
N THR A 117 1.52 28.26 0.19
CA THR A 117 1.95 28.88 -1.08
C THR A 117 1.18 28.39 -2.29
N TRP A 118 0.30 27.39 -2.13
CA TRP A 118 -0.45 26.83 -3.24
C TRP A 118 -1.47 27.83 -3.79
N ASP A 119 -1.36 28.16 -5.07
CA ASP A 119 -2.16 29.15 -5.78
C ASP A 119 -3.64 28.74 -5.97
N ALA A 120 -3.95 27.44 -5.89
CA ALA A 120 -5.32 26.92 -5.95
C ALA A 120 -6.17 27.27 -4.74
N LEU A 121 -5.56 27.68 -3.61
CA LEU A 121 -6.20 27.89 -2.33
C LEU A 121 -6.38 29.35 -1.97
N GLY A 122 -7.59 29.71 -1.54
CA GLY A 122 -7.87 31.01 -0.93
C GLY A 122 -7.35 31.09 0.52
N TRP A 123 -7.40 32.31 1.11
CA TRP A 123 -6.91 32.52 2.48
C TRP A 123 -7.69 31.70 3.54
N ARG A 124 -9.00 31.50 3.32
CA ARG A 124 -9.84 30.67 4.21
C ARG A 124 -9.41 29.20 4.19
N ASP A 125 -9.05 28.68 3.02
CA ASP A 125 -8.59 27.31 2.84
C ASP A 125 -7.25 27.10 3.55
N ARG A 126 -6.33 28.06 3.40
CA ARG A 126 -5.03 28.03 4.06
C ARG A 126 -5.14 28.05 5.59
N LEU A 127 -6.07 28.86 6.14
CA LEU A 127 -6.34 28.86 7.58
C LEU A 127 -6.98 27.54 8.05
N ALA A 128 -7.87 26.96 7.23
CA ALA A 128 -8.46 25.65 7.52
C ALA A 128 -7.39 24.55 7.59
N ALA A 129 -6.44 24.56 6.66
CA ALA A 129 -5.31 23.59 6.65
C ALA A 129 -4.46 23.64 7.92
N LEU A 130 -4.29 24.82 8.54
CA LEU A 130 -3.55 24.94 9.81
C LEU A 130 -4.22 24.23 10.97
N ARG A 131 -5.56 24.17 10.99
CA ARG A 131 -6.32 23.55 12.09
C ARG A 131 -6.13 22.05 12.18
N ILE A 132 -6.02 21.38 11.04
CA ILE A 132 -5.86 19.92 10.99
C ILE A 132 -4.47 19.45 11.45
N GLY A 133 -3.46 20.30 11.31
CA GLY A 133 -2.10 19.98 11.76
C GLY A 133 -2.03 19.58 13.24
N ARG A 134 -2.84 20.23 14.08
CA ARG A 134 -2.94 19.89 15.50
C ARG A 134 -3.58 18.52 15.69
N ALA A 135 -4.68 18.23 15.00
CA ALA A 135 -5.36 16.94 15.07
C ALA A 135 -4.45 15.78 14.61
N ILE A 136 -3.65 15.98 13.57
CA ILE A 136 -2.68 14.98 13.08
C ILE A 136 -1.54 14.76 14.10
N MET A 137 -1.08 15.81 14.77
CA MET A 137 -0.03 15.69 15.81
C MET A 137 -0.54 15.05 17.10
N GLU A 138 -1.81 15.22 17.42
CA GLU A 138 -2.48 14.63 18.58
C GLU A 138 -2.90 13.17 18.35
N VAL A 139 -2.83 12.67 17.09
CA VAL A 139 -2.98 11.24 16.80
C VAL A 139 -2.10 10.46 17.76
N PRO A 140 -2.68 9.57 18.57
CA PRO A 140 -1.97 8.94 19.65
C PRO A 140 -0.66 8.34 19.16
N ARG A 141 0.44 8.70 19.80
CA ARG A 141 1.78 8.12 19.54
C ARG A 141 1.77 6.59 19.62
N ARG A 142 0.66 5.98 20.01
CA ARG A 142 0.42 4.55 20.15
C ARG A 142 -0.12 3.86 18.89
N LEU A 143 -0.70 4.58 17.92
CA LEU A 143 -0.85 4.04 16.56
C LEU A 143 0.52 3.86 15.87
N LYS A 144 1.59 4.45 16.43
CA LYS A 144 2.97 4.31 15.95
C LYS A 144 3.73 3.04 16.37
N PRO A 145 3.50 2.38 17.54
CA PRO A 145 4.37 1.29 17.97
C PRO A 145 4.17 -0.03 17.25
N ALA A 146 2.99 -0.33 16.75
CA ALA A 146 2.75 -1.57 16.00
C ALA A 146 3.51 -1.65 14.68
N LEU A 147 3.95 -0.49 14.14
CA LEU A 147 4.60 -0.38 12.84
C LEU A 147 6.14 -0.47 12.90
N TYR A 148 6.77 -0.27 14.06
CA TYR A 148 8.23 -0.06 14.15
C TYR A 148 8.97 -0.87 15.23
N THR A 149 8.38 -1.89 15.83
CA THR A 149 9.04 -2.65 16.91
C THR A 149 9.98 -3.76 16.44
N SER A 150 10.40 -3.80 15.17
CA SER A 150 11.39 -4.78 14.72
C SER A 150 12.36 -4.28 13.64
N ALA A 151 12.74 -3.02 13.65
CA ALA A 151 13.83 -2.55 12.82
C ALA A 151 14.91 -1.93 13.71
N THR A 152 16.00 -2.63 13.94
CA THR A 152 17.28 -2.05 14.34
C THR A 152 17.55 -0.84 13.46
N SER A 153 17.69 0.33 14.10
CA SER A 153 17.99 1.59 13.46
C SER A 153 19.33 1.52 12.72
N THR A 154 19.33 1.20 11.46
CA THR A 154 20.46 1.52 10.59
C THR A 154 20.36 3.00 10.23
N ARG A 155 21.06 3.82 11.00
CA ARG A 155 21.34 5.23 10.68
C ARG A 155 21.98 5.32 9.31
N TRP A 156 21.43 6.14 8.47
CA TRP A 156 22.10 6.64 7.28
C TRP A 156 23.24 7.58 7.71
N GLY A 157 24.45 7.26 7.29
CA GLY A 157 25.52 8.23 7.19
C GLY A 157 26.66 8.07 8.16
N GLY A 158 27.86 7.97 7.63
CA GLY A 158 29.11 8.54 8.16
C GLY A 158 29.78 7.78 9.30
N ALA A 159 30.91 7.24 8.96
CA ALA A 159 31.93 6.76 9.90
C ALA A 159 32.33 7.85 10.89
N GLY A 160 32.53 7.46 12.16
CA GLY A 160 33.38 8.21 13.08
C GLY A 160 32.82 8.38 14.49
N ALA A 161 33.45 7.68 15.40
CA ALA A 161 33.77 8.01 16.81
C ALA A 161 33.28 7.04 17.84
N SER A 162 34.24 6.28 18.34
CA SER A 162 34.23 5.49 19.55
C SER A 162 34.03 6.37 20.80
N GLY A 163 33.14 5.97 21.71
CA GLY A 163 32.93 6.62 23.00
C GLY A 163 32.55 5.61 24.08
N ARG A 164 33.37 5.51 25.08
CA ARG A 164 33.42 4.55 26.18
C ARG A 164 32.13 4.52 27.03
N ALA A 165 31.78 3.31 27.47
CA ALA A 165 30.85 3.06 28.53
C ALA A 165 31.43 3.46 29.89
N SER A 166 30.67 4.17 30.72
CA SER A 166 30.93 4.31 32.14
C SER A 166 29.71 3.87 32.95
N SER A 167 29.96 2.89 33.79
CA SER A 167 29.08 2.39 34.82
C SER A 167 28.93 3.37 35.97
N SER A 168 27.72 3.60 36.48
CA SER A 168 27.54 4.03 37.86
C SER A 168 26.26 3.42 38.45
N ALA A 169 26.49 2.52 39.43
CA ALA A 169 25.48 2.02 40.35
C ALA A 169 25.23 3.05 41.47
N GLY A 170 23.99 3.12 41.92
CA GLY A 170 23.65 3.70 43.22
C GLY A 170 22.49 4.68 43.17
N ALA A 171 21.30 4.24 43.60
CA ALA A 171 20.36 4.90 44.51
C ALA A 171 18.97 4.22 44.46
N ALA A 172 18.78 3.19 45.25
CA ALA A 172 17.47 2.72 45.68
C ALA A 172 17.05 3.51 46.92
N GLU A 173 15.75 3.76 47.00
CA GLU A 173 14.98 4.38 48.11
C GLU A 173 14.52 5.81 47.84
N ARG A 174 13.34 5.89 47.22
CA ARG A 174 12.22 6.83 47.48
C ARG A 174 11.14 6.76 46.38
N THR A 175 10.34 5.68 46.28
CA THR A 175 9.28 5.61 45.25
C THR A 175 8.08 4.74 45.62
N HIS A 176 7.51 4.89 46.83
CA HIS A 176 6.25 4.16 47.11
C HIS A 176 4.97 5.02 47.13
N ARG A 177 5.05 6.34 46.94
CA ARG A 177 3.86 7.22 46.93
C ARG A 177 3.47 7.75 45.53
N ASN A 178 4.40 7.85 44.58
CA ASN A 178 4.13 8.34 43.21
C ASN A 178 3.62 7.28 42.24
N GLY A 179 3.84 5.99 42.50
CA GLY A 179 3.46 4.90 41.58
C GLY A 179 1.94 4.74 41.41
N ARG A 180 1.14 5.08 42.44
CA ARG A 180 -0.33 4.94 42.35
C ARG A 180 -1.00 6.05 41.54
N LEU A 181 -0.50 7.28 41.62
CA LEU A 181 -0.97 8.43 40.82
C LEU A 181 -0.52 8.34 39.36
N ASP A 182 0.67 7.82 39.12
CA ASP A 182 1.16 7.54 37.73
C ASP A 182 0.41 6.38 37.07
N GLY A 183 0.05 5.35 37.85
CA GLY A 183 -0.81 4.26 37.35
C GLY A 183 -2.21 4.73 36.96
N LEU A 184 -2.84 5.59 37.75
CA LEU A 184 -4.15 6.17 37.43
C LEU A 184 -4.11 7.16 36.28
N ARG A 185 -3.04 7.96 36.18
CA ARG A 185 -2.84 8.84 35.00
C ARG A 185 -2.59 8.04 33.72
N ARG A 186 -1.82 6.95 33.77
CA ARG A 186 -1.60 6.05 32.64
C ARG A 186 -2.88 5.33 32.24
N ALA A 187 -3.66 4.79 33.19
CA ALA A 187 -4.94 4.15 32.94
C ALA A 187 -5.96 5.11 32.31
N GLY A 188 -6.09 6.33 32.83
CA GLY A 188 -6.99 7.34 32.26
C GLY A 188 -6.54 7.85 30.87
N THR A 189 -5.24 7.78 30.57
CA THR A 189 -4.72 8.12 29.24
C THR A 189 -5.00 6.98 28.25
N VAL A 190 -4.86 5.73 28.68
CA VAL A 190 -5.16 4.53 27.87
C VAL A 190 -6.63 4.50 27.49
N GLU A 191 -7.52 4.71 28.46
CA GLU A 191 -8.97 4.71 28.22
C GLU A 191 -9.42 5.84 27.27
N ARG A 192 -8.90 7.07 27.45
CA ARG A 192 -9.17 8.18 26.54
C ARG A 192 -8.68 7.89 25.12
N THR A 193 -7.51 7.27 24.98
CA THR A 193 -6.96 6.88 23.66
C THR A 193 -7.86 5.84 23.00
N ARG A 194 -8.29 4.82 23.75
CA ARG A 194 -9.17 3.76 23.24
C ARG A 194 -10.54 4.31 22.78
N ARG A 195 -11.14 5.22 23.55
CA ARG A 195 -12.39 5.88 23.14
C ARG A 195 -12.24 6.74 21.91
N ALA A 196 -11.11 7.47 21.78
CA ALA A 196 -10.83 8.26 20.58
C ALA A 196 -10.63 7.36 19.35
N GLU A 197 -9.96 6.21 19.50
CA GLU A 197 -9.80 5.22 18.44
C GLU A 197 -11.14 4.62 18.01
N GLN A 198 -11.97 4.20 18.95
CA GLN A 198 -13.33 3.69 18.69
C GLN A 198 -14.22 4.74 17.98
N GLN A 199 -14.10 6.01 18.37
CA GLN A 199 -14.80 7.09 17.70
C GLN A 199 -14.35 7.26 16.22
N LEU A 200 -13.06 7.15 15.94
CA LEU A 200 -12.52 7.24 14.59
C LEU A 200 -12.93 6.04 13.71
N GLU A 201 -13.16 4.86 14.28
CA GLU A 201 -13.62 3.67 13.55
C GLU A 201 -15.04 3.80 13.02
N THR A 202 -15.89 4.59 13.66
CA THR A 202 -17.29 4.78 13.28
C THR A 202 -17.55 6.01 12.41
N VAL A 203 -16.56 6.91 12.31
CA VAL A 203 -16.67 8.19 11.58
C VAL A 203 -15.99 8.05 10.21
N THR A 204 -16.61 8.59 9.18
CA THR A 204 -16.02 8.63 7.82
C THR A 204 -14.94 9.70 7.70
N VAL A 205 -14.06 9.56 6.70
CA VAL A 205 -13.04 10.58 6.40
C VAL A 205 -13.67 11.94 6.15
N ARG A 206 -14.79 12.02 5.40
CA ARG A 206 -15.49 13.28 5.12
C ARG A 206 -16.04 13.94 6.39
N GLU A 207 -16.67 13.16 7.26
CA GLU A 207 -17.18 13.67 8.54
C GLU A 207 -16.04 14.17 9.43
N TRP A 208 -14.96 13.42 9.52
CA TRP A 208 -13.78 13.81 10.28
C TRP A 208 -13.14 15.10 9.77
N LEU A 209 -12.98 15.25 8.44
CA LEU A 209 -12.46 16.47 7.82
C LEU A 209 -13.38 17.70 8.09
N LYS A 210 -14.70 17.52 7.98
CA LYS A 210 -15.67 18.58 8.30
C LYS A 210 -15.62 18.98 9.77
N ALA A 211 -15.55 18.01 10.68
CA ALA A 211 -15.44 18.27 12.12
C ALA A 211 -14.15 19.04 12.48
N HIS A 212 -13.08 18.89 11.68
CA HIS A 212 -11.84 19.65 11.82
C HIS A 212 -11.81 20.94 10.99
N GLY A 213 -12.98 21.41 10.52
CA GLY A 213 -13.14 22.71 9.86
C GLY A 213 -12.46 22.80 8.49
N GLN A 214 -12.31 21.67 7.79
CA GLN A 214 -11.75 21.69 6.44
C GLN A 214 -12.79 22.19 5.45
N THR A 215 -12.37 23.13 4.58
CA THR A 215 -13.27 23.72 3.58
C THR A 215 -13.57 22.73 2.44
N PRO A 216 -14.72 22.88 1.74
CA PRO A 216 -15.05 22.05 0.59
C PRO A 216 -13.95 22.08 -0.49
N ARG A 217 -13.33 23.26 -0.74
CA ARG A 217 -12.25 23.43 -1.73
C ARG A 217 -11.00 22.65 -1.34
N LEU A 218 -10.62 22.71 -0.07
CA LEU A 218 -9.45 21.99 0.44
C LEU A 218 -9.69 20.48 0.47
N ILE A 219 -10.92 20.05 0.74
CA ILE A 219 -11.30 18.63 0.66
C ILE A 219 -11.15 18.16 -0.79
N GLU A 220 -11.74 18.86 -1.76
CA GLU A 220 -11.71 18.51 -3.18
C GLU A 220 -10.30 18.44 -3.76
N LEU A 221 -9.44 19.42 -3.44
CA LEU A 221 -8.13 19.53 -4.08
C LEU A 221 -7.01 18.75 -3.40
N LEU A 222 -7.11 18.53 -2.09
CA LEU A 222 -6.03 17.92 -1.29
C LEU A 222 -6.45 16.62 -0.62
N TRP A 223 -7.49 16.70 0.25
CA TRP A 223 -7.77 15.58 1.15
C TRP A 223 -8.44 14.40 0.45
N GLU A 224 -9.39 14.65 -0.43
CA GLU A 224 -10.07 13.59 -1.17
C GLU A 224 -9.13 12.87 -2.14
N PRO A 225 -8.33 13.55 -3.00
CA PRO A 225 -7.34 12.89 -3.83
C PRO A 225 -6.33 12.05 -3.02
N LEU A 226 -5.84 12.57 -1.90
CA LEU A 226 -4.92 11.86 -1.03
C LEU A 226 -5.57 10.63 -0.38
N ALA A 227 -6.76 10.80 0.18
CA ALA A 227 -7.48 9.71 0.85
C ALA A 227 -7.86 8.61 -0.15
N VAL A 228 -8.43 8.96 -1.31
CA VAL A 228 -8.84 8.00 -2.32
C VAL A 228 -7.63 7.25 -2.90
N ALA A 229 -6.52 7.95 -3.15
CA ALA A 229 -5.28 7.31 -3.61
C ALA A 229 -4.69 6.33 -2.59
N ALA A 230 -4.74 6.67 -1.29
CA ALA A 230 -4.16 5.84 -0.22
C ALA A 230 -5.08 4.70 0.24
N LEU A 231 -6.41 4.90 0.21
CA LEU A 231 -7.39 3.98 0.78
C LEU A 231 -8.16 3.19 -0.28
N ASN A 232 -8.09 3.60 -1.54
CA ASN A 232 -8.89 3.07 -2.64
C ASN A 232 -10.40 3.05 -2.29
N GLN A 233 -10.90 4.09 -1.63
CA GLN A 233 -12.30 4.17 -1.23
C GLN A 233 -12.75 5.64 -1.15
N PRO A 234 -14.00 5.96 -1.56
CA PRO A 234 -14.58 7.31 -1.40
C PRO A 234 -14.54 7.75 0.07
N ILE A 235 -14.26 9.02 0.29
CA ILE A 235 -14.13 9.59 1.64
C ILE A 235 -15.43 9.59 2.45
N ASP A 236 -16.58 9.44 1.78
CA ASP A 236 -17.89 9.27 2.39
C ASP A 236 -18.11 7.86 2.99
N ILE A 237 -17.26 6.91 2.62
CA ILE A 237 -17.36 5.50 3.03
C ILE A 237 -16.16 5.09 3.88
N ALA A 238 -14.95 5.57 3.55
CA ALA A 238 -13.73 5.19 4.24
C ALA A 238 -13.73 5.63 5.71
N ALA A 239 -13.36 4.74 6.64
CA ALA A 239 -13.20 5.07 8.06
C ALA A 239 -12.04 6.06 8.28
N ALA A 240 -12.26 7.03 9.16
CA ALA A 240 -11.27 8.06 9.48
C ALA A 240 -10.00 7.48 10.12
N THR A 241 -10.13 6.41 10.90
CA THR A 241 -8.99 5.73 11.58
C THR A 241 -7.87 5.40 10.59
N THR A 242 -8.21 4.75 9.46
CA THR A 242 -7.22 4.33 8.46
C THR A 242 -6.58 5.54 7.78
N PHE A 243 -7.36 6.58 7.48
CA PHE A 243 -6.82 7.81 6.89
C PHE A 243 -5.86 8.54 7.83
N VAL A 244 -6.23 8.65 9.10
CA VAL A 244 -5.41 9.28 10.14
C VAL A 244 -4.08 8.52 10.33
N ALA A 245 -4.10 7.17 10.24
CA ALA A 245 -2.89 6.35 10.26
C ALA A 245 -1.97 6.64 9.05
N VAL A 246 -2.54 6.80 7.86
CA VAL A 246 -1.79 7.22 6.65
C VAL A 246 -1.17 8.59 6.84
N LEU A 247 -1.94 9.56 7.32
CA LEU A 247 -1.43 10.93 7.58
C LEU A 247 -0.27 10.92 8.59
N ALA A 248 -0.35 10.09 9.63
CA ALA A 248 0.72 9.96 10.61
C ALA A 248 2.05 9.46 10.01
N GLN A 249 2.01 8.67 8.94
CA GLN A 249 3.19 8.21 8.21
C GLN A 249 3.70 9.27 7.21
N VAL A 250 2.80 9.81 6.39
CA VAL A 250 3.12 10.84 5.40
C VAL A 250 3.68 12.09 6.08
N PHE A 251 3.13 12.48 7.24
CA PHE A 251 3.62 13.57 8.08
C PHE A 251 4.73 13.12 9.05
N GLY A 252 5.44 12.03 8.74
CA GLY A 252 6.57 11.52 9.51
C GLY A 252 7.70 12.53 9.68
N ARG A 253 8.75 12.15 10.43
CA ARG A 253 9.89 13.05 10.72
C ARG A 253 10.77 13.32 9.49
N ASP A 254 10.86 12.38 8.56
CA ASP A 254 11.60 12.55 7.31
C ASP A 254 10.72 13.32 6.31
N PRO A 255 11.16 14.46 5.78
CA PRO A 255 10.44 15.21 4.75
C PRO A 255 10.14 14.38 3.49
N ARG A 256 10.97 13.39 3.20
CA ARG A 256 10.78 12.47 2.06
C ARG A 256 9.61 11.52 2.25
N SER A 257 9.10 11.33 3.48
CA SER A 257 7.97 10.46 3.76
C SER A 257 6.73 10.80 2.91
N ALA A 258 6.50 12.08 2.64
CA ALA A 258 5.40 12.57 1.82
C ALA A 258 5.69 12.57 0.30
N SER A 259 6.94 12.35 -0.11
CA SER A 259 7.31 12.36 -1.53
C SER A 259 6.64 11.21 -2.28
N LEU A 260 6.23 11.46 -3.52
CA LEU A 260 5.73 10.41 -4.40
C LEU A 260 6.91 9.63 -5.01
N ALA A 261 6.70 8.34 -5.15
CA ALA A 261 7.65 7.42 -5.76
C ALA A 261 6.95 6.64 -6.88
N LEU A 262 7.46 6.77 -8.10
CA LEU A 262 6.88 6.16 -9.29
C LEU A 262 7.76 5.02 -9.81
N PRO A 263 7.20 3.83 -10.08
CA PRO A 263 7.86 2.79 -10.83
C PRO A 263 8.21 3.29 -12.25
N LEU A 264 9.46 3.08 -12.67
CA LEU A 264 9.95 3.37 -14.03
C LEU A 264 9.98 2.13 -14.91
N LYS A 265 9.45 1.02 -14.41
CA LYS A 265 9.30 -0.26 -15.11
C LYS A 265 7.93 -0.84 -14.81
N PRO A 266 7.37 -1.65 -15.72
CA PRO A 266 6.19 -2.45 -15.44
C PRO A 266 6.36 -3.27 -14.15
N LEU A 267 5.29 -3.47 -13.40
CA LEU A 267 5.37 -4.02 -12.05
C LEU A 267 5.97 -5.42 -11.98
N ASP A 268 5.70 -6.28 -12.96
CA ASP A 268 6.31 -7.61 -13.00
C ASP A 268 7.84 -7.53 -13.20
N GLU A 269 8.32 -6.56 -13.97
CA GLU A 269 9.75 -6.29 -14.17
C GLU A 269 10.38 -5.57 -12.99
N LEU A 270 9.59 -4.77 -12.25
CA LEU A 270 10.08 -4.06 -11.07
C LEU A 270 10.40 -5.03 -9.93
N TYR A 271 9.52 -6.02 -9.67
CA TYR A 271 9.72 -6.84 -8.48
C TYR A 271 9.53 -8.34 -8.68
N ALA A 272 8.53 -8.80 -9.46
CA ALA A 272 8.15 -10.21 -9.47
C ALA A 272 9.20 -11.08 -10.15
N LEU A 273 9.65 -10.73 -11.35
CA LEU A 273 10.70 -11.43 -12.09
C LEU A 273 12.09 -11.30 -11.41
N PRO A 274 12.48 -10.11 -10.90
CA PRO A 274 13.71 -9.99 -10.13
C PRO A 274 13.71 -10.83 -8.84
N ALA A 275 12.60 -10.86 -8.10
CA ALA A 275 12.47 -11.66 -6.90
C ALA A 275 12.59 -13.16 -7.21
N ARG A 276 11.99 -13.65 -8.30
CA ARG A 276 12.16 -15.03 -8.78
C ARG A 276 13.64 -15.34 -9.02
N ARG A 277 14.35 -14.51 -9.80
CA ARG A 277 15.79 -14.69 -10.07
C ARG A 277 16.62 -14.69 -8.78
N TYR A 278 16.29 -13.77 -7.85
CA TYR A 278 16.96 -13.69 -6.55
C TYR A 278 16.79 -14.97 -5.73
N LEU A 279 15.61 -15.58 -5.72
CA LEU A 279 15.31 -16.84 -5.05
C LEU A 279 16.06 -18.02 -5.69
N GLU A 280 15.97 -18.16 -7.01
CA GLU A 280 16.60 -19.25 -7.77
C GLU A 280 18.13 -19.24 -7.60
N GLN A 281 18.76 -18.07 -7.58
CA GLN A 281 20.19 -17.90 -7.32
C GLN A 281 20.61 -18.34 -5.90
N ARG A 282 19.65 -18.44 -4.96
CA ARG A 282 19.89 -18.86 -3.57
C ARG A 282 19.36 -20.25 -3.26
N GLY A 283 19.11 -21.04 -4.29
CA GLY A 283 18.64 -22.42 -4.15
C GLY A 283 17.16 -22.55 -3.77
N GLY A 284 16.37 -21.47 -3.87
CA GLY A 284 14.92 -21.52 -3.82
C GLY A 284 14.31 -21.88 -5.18
N ALA A 285 12.99 -22.05 -5.22
CA ALA A 285 12.25 -22.31 -6.45
C ALA A 285 10.93 -21.53 -6.48
N VAL A 286 10.44 -21.24 -7.69
CA VAL A 286 9.11 -20.61 -7.93
C VAL A 286 8.39 -21.45 -8.97
N GLU A 287 7.29 -22.09 -8.56
CA GLU A 287 6.41 -22.88 -9.43
C GLU A 287 5.15 -22.05 -9.76
N THR A 288 4.85 -21.84 -11.03
CA THR A 288 3.63 -21.19 -11.53
C THR A 288 2.63 -22.22 -12.05
N GLY A 289 1.34 -21.89 -12.12
CA GLY A 289 0.27 -22.86 -12.43
C GLY A 289 0.06 -23.87 -11.29
N ALA A 290 0.61 -23.62 -10.12
CA ALA A 290 0.61 -24.51 -8.96
C ALA A 290 -0.52 -24.13 -7.99
N VAL A 291 -1.71 -24.68 -8.20
CA VAL A 291 -2.85 -24.49 -7.29
C VAL A 291 -2.64 -25.30 -6.02
N ALA A 292 -2.30 -24.61 -4.93
CA ALA A 292 -2.02 -25.21 -3.63
C ALA A 292 -3.27 -25.26 -2.74
N ARG A 293 -3.41 -26.36 -1.99
CA ARG A 293 -4.37 -26.52 -0.88
C ARG A 293 -3.60 -26.91 0.36
N ILE A 294 -4.11 -26.52 1.53
CA ILE A 294 -3.47 -26.84 2.81
C ILE A 294 -4.42 -27.73 3.61
N ASP A 295 -3.90 -28.90 3.99
CA ASP A 295 -4.51 -29.79 4.95
C ASP A 295 -3.82 -29.58 6.32
N VAL A 296 -4.62 -29.29 7.35
CA VAL A 296 -4.16 -29.04 8.72
C VAL A 296 -4.59 -30.15 9.69
N SER A 297 -4.99 -31.31 9.19
CA SER A 297 -5.41 -32.46 10.01
C SER A 297 -4.24 -33.15 10.74
N ALA A 298 -3.01 -32.89 10.34
CA ALA A 298 -1.78 -33.40 10.95
C ALA A 298 -1.11 -32.37 11.88
N ASP A 299 -0.08 -32.79 12.62
CA ASP A 299 0.69 -31.94 13.54
C ASP A 299 1.39 -30.74 12.86
N ALA A 300 1.51 -30.78 11.53
CA ALA A 300 2.08 -29.70 10.72
C ALA A 300 1.25 -29.53 9.42
N PRO A 301 1.18 -28.31 8.86
CA PRO A 301 0.46 -28.06 7.62
C PRO A 301 1.05 -28.85 6.46
N ASN A 302 0.20 -29.61 5.76
CA ASN A 302 0.54 -30.38 4.58
C ASN A 302 0.01 -29.66 3.33
N VAL A 303 0.90 -29.34 2.39
CA VAL A 303 0.53 -28.62 1.16
C VAL A 303 0.31 -29.61 0.01
N MET A 304 -0.83 -29.54 -0.64
CA MET A 304 -1.19 -30.38 -1.78
C MET A 304 -1.18 -29.55 -3.07
N VAL A 305 -0.48 -30.02 -4.10
CA VAL A 305 -0.46 -29.40 -5.44
C VAL A 305 -0.69 -30.50 -6.48
N GLY A 306 -1.80 -30.43 -7.21
CA GLY A 306 -2.13 -31.41 -8.24
C GLY A 306 -2.14 -32.86 -7.74
N GLY A 307 -2.56 -33.11 -6.49
CA GLY A 307 -2.54 -34.42 -5.83
C GLY A 307 -1.18 -34.82 -5.23
N ARG A 308 -0.12 -34.04 -5.44
CA ARG A 308 1.23 -34.26 -4.88
C ARG A 308 1.35 -33.62 -3.50
N PRO A 309 1.63 -34.36 -2.43
CA PRO A 309 1.91 -33.80 -1.12
C PRO A 309 3.31 -33.18 -1.08
N LEU A 310 3.39 -31.95 -0.53
CA LEU A 310 4.61 -31.21 -0.26
C LEU A 310 4.69 -30.94 1.24
N ARG A 311 5.85 -31.23 1.84
CA ARG A 311 6.09 -30.99 3.27
C ARG A 311 7.18 -29.94 3.45
N ALA A 312 6.96 -29.09 4.44
CA ALA A 312 7.94 -28.11 4.90
C ALA A 312 7.79 -27.91 6.41
N ARG A 313 8.77 -27.30 7.06
CA ARG A 313 8.73 -27.00 8.50
C ARG A 313 7.71 -25.88 8.80
N ALA A 314 7.52 -24.97 7.86
CA ALA A 314 6.53 -23.91 7.96
C ALA A 314 5.91 -23.56 6.59
N VAL A 315 4.69 -23.01 6.62
CA VAL A 315 3.94 -22.55 5.45
C VAL A 315 3.52 -21.09 5.67
N ILE A 316 3.80 -20.23 4.68
CA ILE A 316 3.27 -18.87 4.62
C ILE A 316 2.17 -18.83 3.55
N CYS A 317 0.92 -18.64 3.97
CA CYS A 317 -0.21 -18.45 3.07
C CYS A 317 -0.35 -16.95 2.73
N ALA A 318 0.14 -16.55 1.56
CA ALA A 318 0.19 -15.17 1.08
C ALA A 318 -0.86 -14.87 0.00
N VAL A 319 -2.01 -15.55 0.07
CA VAL A 319 -3.12 -15.34 -0.84
C VAL A 319 -4.02 -14.18 -0.38
N PRO A 320 -4.77 -13.52 -1.30
CA PRO A 320 -5.74 -12.51 -0.91
C PRO A 320 -6.92 -13.14 -0.13
N TRP A 321 -7.61 -12.33 0.70
CA TRP A 321 -8.73 -12.77 1.54
C TRP A 321 -9.77 -13.59 0.80
N TYR A 322 -10.13 -13.19 -0.41
CA TYR A 322 -11.17 -13.82 -1.21
C TYR A 322 -10.78 -15.19 -1.80
N ALA A 323 -9.50 -15.53 -1.78
CA ALA A 323 -8.99 -16.83 -2.24
C ALA A 323 -8.65 -17.77 -1.06
N LEU A 324 -8.77 -17.28 0.18
CA LEU A 324 -8.36 -18.05 1.35
C LEU A 324 -9.16 -19.35 1.51
N ALA A 325 -10.47 -19.31 1.28
CA ALA A 325 -11.33 -20.49 1.37
C ALA A 325 -10.99 -21.59 0.34
N GLU A 326 -10.43 -21.22 -0.82
CA GLU A 326 -9.99 -22.17 -1.84
C GLU A 326 -8.72 -22.93 -1.42
N VAL A 327 -7.91 -22.30 -0.57
CA VAL A 327 -6.69 -22.92 -0.01
C VAL A 327 -7.04 -23.90 1.12
N PHE A 328 -8.13 -23.68 1.85
CA PHE A 328 -8.60 -24.52 2.95
C PHE A 328 -9.99 -25.09 2.66
N PRO A 329 -10.12 -26.04 1.73
CA PRO A 329 -11.42 -26.58 1.31
C PRO A 329 -12.20 -27.25 2.46
N ASP A 330 -11.50 -27.89 3.40
CA ASP A 330 -12.11 -28.62 4.53
C ASP A 330 -12.49 -27.69 5.70
N ARG A 331 -12.23 -26.37 5.57
CA ARG A 331 -12.58 -25.35 6.58
C ARG A 331 -12.23 -25.78 8.02
N PRO A 332 -10.95 -25.97 8.34
CA PRO A 332 -10.54 -26.48 9.65
C PRO A 332 -11.04 -25.57 10.78
N ALA A 333 -11.57 -26.18 11.85
CA ALA A 333 -12.18 -25.46 12.97
C ALA A 333 -11.25 -24.42 13.60
N ALA A 334 -9.96 -24.70 13.66
CA ALA A 334 -8.94 -23.77 14.17
C ALA A 334 -8.84 -22.45 13.37
N LEU A 335 -9.24 -22.45 12.09
CA LEU A 335 -9.21 -21.29 11.20
C LEU A 335 -10.60 -20.70 10.91
N SER A 336 -11.68 -21.22 11.51
CA SER A 336 -13.04 -20.78 11.21
C SER A 336 -13.22 -19.27 11.33
N ALA A 337 -12.75 -18.64 12.41
CA ALA A 337 -12.85 -17.20 12.63
C ALA A 337 -12.13 -16.38 11.53
N VAL A 338 -10.96 -16.83 11.07
CA VAL A 338 -10.19 -16.17 10.02
C VAL A 338 -10.89 -16.33 8.65
N LEU A 339 -11.40 -17.54 8.36
CA LEU A 339 -12.12 -17.83 7.13
C LEU A 339 -13.44 -17.07 7.04
N ASP A 340 -14.16 -16.93 8.16
CA ASP A 340 -15.42 -16.19 8.24
C ASP A 340 -15.18 -14.68 8.09
N ALA A 341 -14.16 -14.14 8.75
CA ALA A 341 -13.74 -12.75 8.57
C ALA A 341 -13.33 -12.46 7.12
N ALA A 342 -12.55 -13.35 6.51
CA ALA A 342 -12.17 -13.24 5.10
C ALA A 342 -13.39 -13.25 4.16
N ALA A 343 -14.36 -14.15 4.40
CA ALA A 343 -15.58 -14.26 3.60
C ALA A 343 -16.48 -13.00 3.69
N GLN A 344 -16.50 -12.35 4.86
CA GLN A 344 -17.29 -11.14 5.12
C GLN A 344 -16.59 -9.86 4.69
N THR A 345 -15.30 -9.91 4.40
CA THR A 345 -14.51 -8.74 4.00
C THR A 345 -14.97 -8.23 2.62
N ALA A 346 -15.51 -7.03 2.59
CA ALA A 346 -15.93 -6.38 1.35
C ALA A 346 -14.72 -5.92 0.53
N ALA A 347 -14.92 -5.80 -0.79
CA ALA A 347 -13.88 -5.33 -1.72
C ALA A 347 -14.14 -3.89 -2.18
N SER A 348 -13.06 -3.19 -2.55
CA SER A 348 -13.12 -1.93 -3.26
C SER A 348 -12.41 -2.05 -4.62
N PRO A 349 -13.10 -1.74 -5.73
CA PRO A 349 -12.56 -1.91 -7.08
C PRO A 349 -11.71 -0.72 -7.53
N ILE A 350 -10.83 -1.00 -8.51
CA ILE A 350 -10.13 0.01 -9.32
C ILE A 350 -10.47 -0.22 -10.79
N VAL A 351 -10.67 0.87 -11.52
CA VAL A 351 -10.78 0.87 -12.98
C VAL A 351 -9.63 1.68 -13.56
N THR A 352 -8.93 1.10 -14.52
CA THR A 352 -7.89 1.79 -15.28
C THR A 352 -8.27 1.79 -16.75
N VAL A 353 -8.24 2.96 -17.39
CA VAL A 353 -8.45 3.11 -18.82
C VAL A 353 -7.15 3.56 -19.45
N ASN A 354 -6.65 2.76 -20.39
CA ASN A 354 -5.46 3.08 -21.15
C ASN A 354 -5.90 3.61 -22.53
N LEU A 355 -5.38 4.78 -22.91
CA LEU A 355 -5.72 5.47 -24.15
C LEU A 355 -4.45 5.76 -24.95
N TRP A 356 -4.45 5.42 -26.24
CA TRP A 356 -3.38 5.78 -27.16
C TRP A 356 -3.88 6.87 -28.11
N PHE A 357 -3.02 7.86 -28.34
CA PHE A 357 -3.29 8.97 -29.25
C PHE A 357 -2.27 9.02 -30.38
N ASP A 358 -2.67 9.61 -31.51
CA ASP A 358 -1.83 9.81 -32.71
C ASP A 358 -0.67 10.80 -32.48
N ARG A 359 -0.71 11.56 -31.39
CA ARG A 359 0.29 12.57 -31.02
C ARG A 359 0.38 12.72 -29.51
N VAL A 360 1.48 13.31 -29.05
CA VAL A 360 1.68 13.62 -27.63
C VAL A 360 0.66 14.65 -27.16
N VAL A 361 -0.10 14.31 -26.10
CA VAL A 361 -1.15 15.17 -25.52
C VAL A 361 -0.74 15.82 -24.20
N THR A 362 0.31 15.33 -23.56
CA THR A 362 0.92 15.92 -22.37
C THR A 362 2.40 15.57 -22.28
N ASP A 363 3.20 16.41 -21.63
CA ASP A 363 4.60 16.18 -21.26
C ASP A 363 4.76 15.92 -19.74
N GLN A 364 3.67 15.98 -19.00
CA GLN A 364 3.67 15.75 -17.55
C GLN A 364 3.63 14.24 -17.26
N MET A 365 4.56 13.76 -16.41
CA MET A 365 4.62 12.36 -16.02
C MET A 365 3.30 11.87 -15.41
N PHE A 366 2.66 12.71 -14.61
CA PHE A 366 1.31 12.47 -14.09
C PHE A 366 0.60 13.78 -13.74
N ILE A 367 -0.73 13.74 -13.74
CA ILE A 367 -1.60 14.89 -13.46
C ILE A 367 -2.77 14.40 -12.60
N GLY A 368 -3.06 15.10 -11.51
CA GLY A 368 -4.28 14.92 -10.73
C GLY A 368 -5.47 15.62 -11.39
N LEU A 369 -6.61 14.96 -11.41
CA LEU A 369 -7.87 15.48 -11.93
C LEU A 369 -8.95 15.50 -10.82
N PRO A 370 -8.79 16.38 -9.81
CA PRO A 370 -9.72 16.42 -8.66
C PRO A 370 -11.16 16.65 -9.12
N GLY A 371 -12.09 15.94 -8.47
CA GLY A 371 -13.51 16.01 -8.75
C GLY A 371 -13.95 15.27 -10.02
N ARG A 372 -13.07 14.66 -10.83
CA ARG A 372 -13.42 13.82 -11.97
C ARG A 372 -13.44 12.33 -11.60
N THR A 373 -14.03 11.51 -12.45
CA THR A 373 -14.09 10.05 -12.26
C THR A 373 -12.71 9.42 -12.44
N MET A 374 -11.98 9.85 -13.47
CA MET A 374 -10.57 9.50 -13.66
C MET A 374 -9.74 10.48 -12.85
N GLN A 375 -9.39 10.10 -11.62
CA GLN A 375 -8.73 11.00 -10.67
C GLN A 375 -7.29 11.33 -11.06
N TRP A 376 -6.63 10.45 -11.82
CA TRP A 376 -5.23 10.56 -12.20
C TRP A 376 -5.00 10.15 -13.64
N VAL A 377 -4.11 10.90 -14.32
CA VAL A 377 -3.58 10.59 -15.64
C VAL A 377 -2.08 10.39 -15.52
N PHE A 378 -1.56 9.32 -16.10
CA PHE A 378 -0.13 9.02 -16.20
C PHE A 378 0.28 8.90 -17.67
N ASP A 379 1.32 9.61 -18.07
CA ASP A 379 1.92 9.47 -19.40
C ASP A 379 2.96 8.34 -19.39
N LYS A 380 2.62 7.19 -19.96
CA LYS A 380 3.48 6.01 -19.99
C LYS A 380 4.76 6.23 -20.80
N ARG A 381 4.72 7.14 -21.75
CA ARG A 381 5.89 7.57 -22.51
C ARG A 381 6.97 8.15 -21.57
N THR A 382 6.58 9.01 -20.63
CA THR A 382 7.50 9.62 -19.68
C THR A 382 7.82 8.71 -18.49
N VAL A 383 6.88 7.84 -18.11
CA VAL A 383 7.05 6.90 -16.97
C VAL A 383 7.92 5.71 -17.37
N PHE A 384 7.67 5.08 -18.54
CA PHE A 384 8.35 3.86 -18.96
C PHE A 384 9.35 4.08 -20.10
N GLY A 385 9.44 5.30 -20.65
CA GLY A 385 10.27 5.58 -21.81
C GLY A 385 9.69 5.04 -23.12
N GLU A 386 8.36 4.86 -23.20
CA GLU A 386 7.65 4.44 -24.41
C GLU A 386 7.71 5.50 -25.50
N GLN A 387 7.49 5.11 -26.76
CA GLN A 387 7.47 6.05 -27.89
C GLN A 387 6.06 6.57 -28.17
N ALA A 388 5.05 5.73 -27.99
CA ALA A 388 3.67 6.08 -28.26
C ALA A 388 3.10 7.03 -27.20
N SER A 389 2.13 7.84 -27.61
CA SER A 389 1.34 8.67 -26.67
C SER A 389 0.30 7.80 -25.95
N HIS A 390 0.76 7.07 -24.96
CA HIS A 390 -0.03 6.17 -24.13
C HIS A 390 -0.30 6.80 -22.76
N LEU A 391 -1.57 7.09 -22.51
CA LEU A 391 -2.05 7.57 -21.20
C LEU A 391 -2.73 6.47 -20.43
N SER A 392 -2.39 6.34 -19.16
CA SER A 392 -3.10 5.47 -18.19
C SER A 392 -3.91 6.33 -17.24
N LEU A 393 -5.23 6.18 -17.26
CA LEU A 393 -6.17 6.91 -16.41
C LEU A 393 -6.70 6.00 -15.31
N VAL A 394 -6.69 6.48 -14.07
CA VAL A 394 -7.05 5.65 -12.90
C VAL A 394 -8.27 6.23 -12.20
N SER A 395 -9.24 5.35 -11.95
CA SER A 395 -10.37 5.57 -11.05
C SER A 395 -10.25 4.61 -9.87
N SER A 396 -9.89 5.14 -8.70
CA SER A 396 -9.88 4.42 -7.42
C SER A 396 -11.24 4.52 -6.73
N GLY A 397 -11.58 3.53 -5.87
CA GLY A 397 -12.89 3.47 -5.25
C GLY A 397 -14.03 3.40 -6.27
N ALA A 398 -13.81 2.68 -7.37
CA ALA A 398 -14.56 2.73 -8.61
C ALA A 398 -15.91 1.97 -8.58
N ALA A 399 -16.51 1.75 -7.40
CA ALA A 399 -17.75 0.98 -7.27
C ALA A 399 -18.90 1.54 -8.14
N SER A 400 -18.97 2.85 -8.32
CA SER A 400 -19.99 3.53 -9.13
C SER A 400 -19.84 3.34 -10.65
N VAL A 401 -18.65 2.92 -11.12
CA VAL A 401 -18.35 2.84 -12.56
C VAL A 401 -17.87 1.46 -13.01
N VAL A 402 -17.46 0.57 -12.11
CA VAL A 402 -16.88 -0.74 -12.45
C VAL A 402 -17.82 -1.63 -13.27
N GLY A 403 -19.13 -1.42 -13.17
CA GLY A 403 -20.16 -2.15 -13.90
C GLY A 403 -20.46 -1.63 -15.32
N ARG A 404 -19.92 -0.46 -15.70
CA ARG A 404 -20.13 0.10 -17.04
C ARG A 404 -19.43 -0.75 -18.11
N SER A 405 -19.89 -0.69 -19.35
CA SER A 405 -19.23 -1.33 -20.49
C SER A 405 -17.84 -0.74 -20.75
N ASN A 406 -17.01 -1.45 -21.53
CA ASN A 406 -15.70 -0.93 -21.91
C ASN A 406 -15.82 0.38 -22.71
N GLN A 407 -16.78 0.45 -23.63
CA GLN A 407 -16.97 1.63 -24.45
C GLN A 407 -17.38 2.84 -23.61
N GLU A 408 -18.34 2.70 -22.69
CA GLU A 408 -18.73 3.80 -21.79
C GLU A 408 -17.58 4.32 -20.92
N LEU A 409 -16.69 3.42 -20.47
CA LEU A 409 -15.51 3.83 -19.71
C LEU A 409 -14.45 4.52 -20.56
N ILE A 410 -14.25 4.06 -21.81
CA ILE A 410 -13.36 4.70 -22.77
C ILE A 410 -13.90 6.08 -23.14
N ASP A 411 -15.17 6.21 -23.46
CA ASP A 411 -15.81 7.47 -23.82
C ASP A 411 -15.73 8.49 -22.68
N LEU A 412 -15.99 8.03 -21.44
CA LEU A 412 -15.83 8.84 -20.23
C LEU A 412 -14.38 9.34 -20.07
N ALA A 413 -13.40 8.44 -20.20
CA ALA A 413 -11.99 8.77 -20.05
C ALA A 413 -11.52 9.74 -21.15
N VAL A 414 -11.92 9.53 -22.39
CA VAL A 414 -11.63 10.43 -23.52
C VAL A 414 -12.25 11.81 -23.30
N HIS A 415 -13.52 11.86 -22.85
CA HIS A 415 -14.18 13.10 -22.52
C HIS A 415 -13.43 13.90 -21.44
N GLU A 416 -13.08 13.24 -20.31
CA GLU A 416 -12.38 13.90 -19.21
C GLU A 416 -10.95 14.34 -19.57
N VAL A 417 -10.24 13.57 -20.42
CA VAL A 417 -8.92 13.97 -20.95
C VAL A 417 -9.03 15.17 -21.86
N ARG A 418 -9.99 15.19 -22.80
CA ARG A 418 -10.20 16.31 -23.72
C ARG A 418 -10.65 17.59 -23.01
N ASP A 419 -11.41 17.44 -21.93
CA ASP A 419 -11.80 18.56 -21.09
C ASP A 419 -10.61 19.13 -20.31
N ALA A 420 -9.77 18.27 -19.73
CA ALA A 420 -8.62 18.67 -18.94
C ALA A 420 -7.41 19.13 -19.78
N LEU A 421 -7.14 18.46 -20.91
CA LEU A 421 -5.95 18.69 -21.73
C LEU A 421 -6.35 19.24 -23.11
N PRO A 422 -6.22 20.56 -23.35
CA PRO A 422 -6.64 21.17 -24.61
C PRO A 422 -6.03 20.53 -25.87
N VAL A 423 -4.77 20.06 -25.80
CA VAL A 423 -4.09 19.37 -26.91
C VAL A 423 -4.81 18.07 -27.31
N ALA A 424 -5.42 17.37 -26.36
CA ALA A 424 -6.16 16.13 -26.62
C ALA A 424 -7.44 16.34 -27.44
N ARG A 425 -7.93 17.58 -27.54
CA ARG A 425 -9.15 17.91 -28.34
C ARG A 425 -8.94 17.68 -29.85
N SER A 426 -7.73 17.97 -30.33
CA SER A 426 -7.34 17.78 -31.72
C SER A 426 -6.63 16.45 -32.01
N ALA A 427 -6.32 15.68 -30.97
CA ALA A 427 -5.70 14.37 -31.10
C ALA A 427 -6.73 13.28 -31.39
N VAL A 428 -6.36 12.34 -32.26
CA VAL A 428 -7.17 11.17 -32.58
C VAL A 428 -6.81 10.05 -31.61
N MET A 429 -7.80 9.56 -30.88
CA MET A 429 -7.64 8.37 -30.05
C MET A 429 -7.62 7.15 -30.98
N THR A 430 -6.52 6.42 -30.97
CA THR A 430 -6.28 5.27 -31.86
C THR A 430 -6.66 3.94 -31.21
N ARG A 431 -6.61 3.88 -29.89
CA ARG A 431 -6.91 2.66 -29.12
C ARG A 431 -7.34 3.00 -27.69
N GLY A 432 -8.25 2.18 -27.14
CA GLY A 432 -8.67 2.20 -25.74
C GLY A 432 -8.67 0.78 -25.16
N VAL A 433 -8.11 0.60 -23.96
CA VAL A 433 -8.12 -0.68 -23.21
C VAL A 433 -8.56 -0.42 -21.78
N VAL A 434 -9.52 -1.19 -21.29
CA VAL A 434 -10.04 -1.09 -19.93
C VAL A 434 -9.57 -2.27 -19.10
N VAL A 435 -8.98 -1.97 -17.97
CA VAL A 435 -8.59 -2.95 -16.94
C VAL A 435 -9.48 -2.74 -15.70
N ARG A 436 -10.07 -3.83 -15.21
CA ARG A 436 -10.89 -3.81 -14.00
C ARG A 436 -10.31 -4.76 -12.96
N GLU A 437 -9.82 -4.22 -11.87
CA GLU A 437 -9.53 -5.03 -10.69
C GLU A 437 -10.71 -4.89 -9.71
N LYS A 438 -11.66 -5.82 -9.81
CA LYS A 438 -12.90 -5.77 -9.01
C LYS A 438 -12.66 -5.96 -7.51
N ARG A 439 -11.58 -6.64 -7.15
CA ARG A 439 -11.17 -6.92 -5.77
C ARG A 439 -9.76 -6.37 -5.53
N ALA A 440 -9.55 -5.10 -5.91
CA ALA A 440 -8.26 -4.43 -5.85
C ALA A 440 -7.74 -4.33 -4.43
N THR A 441 -8.61 -3.91 -3.51
CA THR A 441 -8.31 -3.79 -2.07
C THR A 441 -9.46 -4.33 -1.25
N PHE A 442 -9.21 -4.65 0.02
CA PHE A 442 -10.29 -4.80 0.99
C PHE A 442 -10.88 -3.41 1.31
N SER A 443 -12.17 -3.41 1.71
CA SER A 443 -12.85 -2.19 2.13
C SER A 443 -12.36 -1.73 3.51
N VAL A 444 -12.15 -0.42 3.64
CA VAL A 444 -11.84 0.25 4.91
C VAL A 444 -13.05 1.03 5.46
N ALA A 445 -14.26 0.64 5.07
CA ALA A 445 -15.48 1.21 5.63
C ALA A 445 -15.66 0.84 7.11
N PRO A 446 -16.38 1.64 7.91
CA PRO A 446 -16.80 1.23 9.25
C PRO A 446 -17.54 -0.10 9.24
N GLY A 447 -17.37 -0.90 10.29
CA GLY A 447 -18.08 -2.18 10.44
C GLY A 447 -17.51 -3.35 9.66
N GLN A 448 -16.34 -3.21 9.02
CA GLN A 448 -15.64 -4.35 8.44
C GLN A 448 -15.15 -5.33 9.53
N PRO A 449 -15.05 -6.64 9.22
CA PRO A 449 -14.51 -7.61 10.17
C PRO A 449 -13.07 -7.29 10.55
N PRO A 450 -12.62 -7.71 11.76
CA PRO A 450 -11.25 -7.49 12.18
C PRO A 450 -10.29 -8.25 11.27
N ARG A 451 -9.15 -7.62 10.95
CA ARG A 451 -8.12 -8.24 10.13
C ARG A 451 -7.33 -9.26 10.97
N PRO A 452 -7.00 -10.44 10.41
CA PRO A 452 -6.26 -11.47 11.13
C PRO A 452 -4.81 -11.07 11.38
N SER A 453 -4.21 -11.65 12.41
CA SER A 453 -2.77 -11.60 12.65
C SER A 453 -1.99 -12.46 11.66
N ILE A 454 -0.66 -12.29 11.67
CA ILE A 454 0.27 -13.13 10.88
C ILE A 454 0.28 -14.56 11.39
N GLU A 455 0.34 -14.73 12.70
CA GLU A 455 0.31 -16.03 13.36
C GLU A 455 -1.10 -16.59 13.37
N THR A 456 -1.23 -17.88 13.10
CA THR A 456 -2.50 -18.61 13.17
C THR A 456 -2.51 -19.55 14.38
N PRO A 457 -3.69 -20.03 14.79
CA PRO A 457 -3.77 -21.10 15.80
C PRO A 457 -3.16 -22.44 15.35
N VAL A 458 -2.83 -22.60 14.07
CA VAL A 458 -2.20 -23.82 13.53
C VAL A 458 -0.68 -23.68 13.57
N PRO A 459 0.03 -24.52 14.35
CA PRO A 459 1.49 -24.46 14.42
C PRO A 459 2.13 -24.57 13.04
N GLY A 460 3.13 -23.74 12.76
CA GLY A 460 3.85 -23.73 11.48
C GLY A 460 3.10 -23.10 10.30
N LEU A 461 1.85 -22.59 10.50
CA LEU A 461 1.08 -21.90 9.48
C LEU A 461 1.01 -20.40 9.78
N PHE A 462 1.44 -19.60 8.82
CA PHE A 462 1.46 -18.13 8.89
C PHE A 462 0.67 -17.52 7.74
N LEU A 463 0.07 -16.34 7.96
CA LEU A 463 -0.61 -15.57 6.94
C LEU A 463 0.24 -14.36 6.53
N ALA A 464 0.16 -13.96 5.26
CA ALA A 464 0.69 -12.72 4.77
C ALA A 464 -0.25 -12.12 3.70
N GLY A 465 -0.17 -10.81 3.48
CA GLY A 465 -1.01 -10.09 2.52
C GLY A 465 -1.28 -8.68 2.99
N ASP A 466 -1.73 -7.84 2.10
CA ASP A 466 -2.15 -6.47 2.41
C ASP A 466 -3.36 -6.41 3.37
N TRP A 467 -4.15 -7.47 3.44
CA TRP A 467 -5.35 -7.61 4.27
C TRP A 467 -5.07 -8.09 5.70
N ILE A 468 -3.83 -8.48 6.02
CA ILE A 468 -3.39 -8.83 7.37
C ILE A 468 -3.26 -7.56 8.23
N ASP A 469 -3.44 -7.68 9.54
CA ASP A 469 -3.34 -6.53 10.44
C ASP A 469 -1.89 -6.05 10.58
N THR A 470 -1.57 -5.07 9.75
CA THR A 470 -0.29 -4.34 9.79
C THR A 470 -0.45 -2.92 10.33
N GLY A 471 -1.69 -2.48 10.60
CA GLY A 471 -2.03 -1.09 10.87
C GLY A 471 -2.08 -0.21 9.61
N LEU A 472 -1.79 -0.77 8.42
CA LEU A 472 -1.79 -0.07 7.13
C LEU A 472 -3.07 -0.37 6.33
N PRO A 473 -3.50 0.52 5.41
CA PRO A 473 -4.49 0.17 4.41
C PRO A 473 -3.96 -0.87 3.42
N ALA A 474 -4.79 -1.30 2.47
CA ALA A 474 -4.41 -2.23 1.42
C ALA A 474 -3.44 -1.58 0.43
N THR A 475 -2.16 -1.62 0.75
CA THR A 475 -1.07 -1.00 -0.01
C THR A 475 0.04 -2.01 -0.28
N ILE A 476 0.92 -1.69 -1.24
CA ILE A 476 2.16 -2.44 -1.46
C ILE A 476 2.96 -2.52 -0.16
N GLU A 477 3.09 -1.41 0.58
CA GLU A 477 3.81 -1.38 1.85
C GLU A 477 3.17 -2.33 2.87
N GLY A 478 1.84 -2.33 3.02
CA GLY A 478 1.13 -3.25 3.90
C GLY A 478 1.40 -4.72 3.56
N ALA A 479 1.42 -5.05 2.27
CA ALA A 479 1.74 -6.38 1.79
C ALA A 479 3.18 -6.80 2.13
N VAL A 480 4.16 -5.92 1.87
CA VAL A 480 5.58 -6.21 2.14
C VAL A 480 5.86 -6.28 3.65
N VAL A 481 5.29 -5.37 4.45
CA VAL A 481 5.36 -5.41 5.92
C VAL A 481 4.86 -6.75 6.44
N SER A 482 3.70 -7.22 5.98
CA SER A 482 3.16 -8.52 6.40
C SER A 482 4.07 -9.67 6.01
N GLY A 483 4.62 -9.64 4.79
CA GLY A 483 5.57 -10.65 4.30
C GLY A 483 6.86 -10.70 5.13
N HIS A 484 7.47 -9.57 5.43
CA HIS A 484 8.68 -9.51 6.26
C HIS A 484 8.42 -9.96 7.72
N ARG A 485 7.25 -9.61 8.27
CA ARG A 485 6.86 -10.08 9.61
C ARG A 485 6.64 -11.60 9.63
N ALA A 486 5.96 -12.15 8.60
CA ALA A 486 5.77 -13.60 8.46
C ALA A 486 7.11 -14.32 8.32
N ALA A 487 8.03 -13.79 7.50
CA ALA A 487 9.38 -14.34 7.39
C ALA A 487 10.15 -14.32 8.73
N THR A 488 9.94 -13.30 9.55
CA THR A 488 10.58 -13.21 10.87
C THR A 488 9.98 -14.24 11.84
N ALA A 489 8.65 -14.39 11.89
CA ALA A 489 7.98 -15.36 12.73
C ALA A 489 8.33 -16.82 12.35
N VAL A 490 8.46 -17.10 11.06
CA VAL A 490 8.90 -18.42 10.56
C VAL A 490 10.30 -18.78 11.05
N MET A 491 11.22 -17.82 11.22
CA MET A 491 12.58 -18.10 11.71
C MET A 491 12.64 -18.74 13.10
N ASP A 492 11.61 -18.50 13.93
CA ASP A 492 11.52 -19.11 15.26
C ASP A 492 11.08 -20.57 15.19
N VAL A 493 10.54 -21.03 14.06
CA VAL A 493 10.11 -22.42 13.81
C VAL A 493 11.18 -23.22 13.05
N VAL A 494 11.95 -22.57 12.14
CA VAL A 494 12.88 -23.28 11.26
C VAL A 494 14.32 -23.31 11.79
N ARG A 495 14.63 -22.62 12.86
CA ARG A 495 15.87 -22.77 13.63
C ARG A 495 15.78 -24.06 14.47
#